data_c3b57534f1ff244a7277bd977ad4a6f3
#
_entry.id   c3b57534f1ff244a7277bd977ad4a6f3
#
_cell.length_a   1.000
_cell.length_b   1.000
_cell.length_c   1.000
_cell.angle_alpha   90.00
_cell.angle_beta   90.00
_cell.angle_gamma   90.00
#
_symmetry.space_group_name_H-M   'P 1'
#
loop_
_entity.id
_entity.type
_entity.pdbx_description
1 polymer ?
#
loop_
_entity_poly.entity_id
_entity_poly.type
_entity_poly.pdbx_seq_one_letter_code
_entity_poly.pdbx_strand_id
1 'polypeptide(L)'
;MLRRMWAQFSRRIGPALSPVLLAARRLKAEAWLAAAISVGLLAAVAFTTSIPTYSNAVYVRLLRKELHEKTRNYPPFAFMFHFLGAKHGYAEWDDVRSVDSFLTKQAAGDLGLPRTVDVRFFQTVPFSIFPQDAETRAIAHLPTADLSFAFQSGLEQKITILEGRFPAGGGLFSSRADPVEVVININLAEKMGWQVGETFVAFLKEGADSENPPIQIPFLVVGVWQMTDRHDEYWFYNPFALIRSQLLVSEETFSRQIGSYLKGEIAVGAWYMVLDGESFEVREASAFLERLRRVDQGAAALLTGTSLLVAPSSSGLQRYQRAAQAMTQSLFVIALPIFGSIAAYLWLVAGVYVE
;
A
#
# COMPACT_ATOMS: atom_id res chain seq x y z
N MET A 1 -34.31 -61.13 -38.16
CA MET A 1 -32.96 -60.62 -37.88
C MET A 1 -32.83 -59.97 -36.48
N LEU A 2 -33.80 -59.24 -35.99
CA LEU A 2 -33.81 -58.58 -34.69
C LEU A 2 -33.72 -59.50 -33.46
N ARG A 3 -34.33 -60.71 -33.49
CA ARG A 3 -34.27 -61.67 -32.37
C ARG A 3 -32.87 -62.25 -32.12
N ARG A 4 -32.03 -62.36 -33.15
CA ARG A 4 -30.62 -62.83 -32.99
C ARG A 4 -29.68 -61.78 -32.47
N MET A 5 -29.93 -60.52 -32.77
CA MET A 5 -29.15 -59.39 -32.22
C MET A 5 -29.42 -59.22 -30.72
N TRP A 6 -30.67 -59.38 -30.29
CA TRP A 6 -31.05 -59.27 -28.85
C TRP A 6 -30.43 -60.40 -28.02
N ALA A 7 -30.34 -61.59 -28.57
CA ALA A 7 -29.72 -62.76 -27.89
C ALA A 7 -28.20 -62.63 -27.77
N GLN A 8 -27.51 -61.94 -28.71
CA GLN A 8 -26.09 -61.65 -28.60
C GLN A 8 -25.77 -60.46 -27.64
N PHE A 9 -26.65 -59.48 -27.60
CA PHE A 9 -26.52 -58.34 -26.69
C PHE A 9 -26.71 -58.72 -25.22
N SER A 10 -27.69 -59.63 -24.94
CA SER A 10 -27.94 -60.16 -23.60
C SER A 10 -26.83 -61.08 -23.07
N ARG A 11 -26.11 -61.78 -23.94
CA ARG A 11 -24.98 -62.65 -23.53
C ARG A 11 -23.69 -61.87 -23.20
N ARG A 12 -23.52 -60.65 -23.74
CA ARG A 12 -22.33 -59.85 -23.45
C ARG A 12 -22.51 -58.93 -22.23
N ILE A 13 -23.72 -58.55 -21.90
CA ILE A 13 -24.03 -57.62 -20.79
C ILE A 13 -24.35 -58.41 -19.49
N GLY A 14 -24.78 -59.68 -19.61
CA GLY A 14 -25.14 -60.53 -18.48
C GLY A 14 -24.02 -60.70 -17.42
N PRO A 15 -22.79 -61.00 -17.80
CA PRO A 15 -21.73 -61.16 -16.81
C PRO A 15 -21.25 -59.82 -16.19
N ALA A 16 -21.43 -58.71 -16.89
CA ALA A 16 -21.05 -57.36 -16.35
C ALA A 16 -22.13 -56.81 -15.41
N LEU A 17 -23.39 -57.20 -15.53
CA LEU A 17 -24.47 -56.79 -14.65
C LEU A 17 -24.64 -57.67 -13.42
N SER A 18 -24.06 -58.87 -13.41
CA SER A 18 -24.17 -59.79 -12.27
C SER A 18 -23.59 -59.23 -10.97
N PRO A 19 -22.42 -58.60 -10.93
CA PRO A 19 -21.90 -58.00 -9.70
C PRO A 19 -22.72 -56.79 -9.23
N VAL A 20 -23.28 -56.02 -10.16
CA VAL A 20 -24.14 -54.87 -9.82
C VAL A 20 -25.47 -55.32 -9.23
N LEU A 21 -26.06 -56.37 -9.77
CA LEU A 21 -27.30 -56.99 -9.25
C LEU A 21 -27.09 -57.70 -7.90
N LEU A 22 -25.94 -58.32 -7.71
CA LEU A 22 -25.54 -58.93 -6.43
C LEU A 22 -25.30 -57.84 -5.37
N ALA A 23 -24.62 -56.76 -5.74
CA ALA A 23 -24.41 -55.60 -4.88
C ALA A 23 -25.76 -54.95 -4.50
N ALA A 24 -26.67 -54.76 -5.45
CA ALA A 24 -28.00 -54.21 -5.21
C ALA A 24 -28.86 -55.11 -4.27
N ARG A 25 -28.77 -56.46 -4.40
CA ARG A 25 -29.46 -57.39 -3.49
C ARG A 25 -28.87 -57.36 -2.09
N ARG A 26 -27.56 -57.28 -1.93
CA ARG A 26 -26.88 -57.16 -0.63
C ARG A 26 -27.19 -55.78 0.01
N LEU A 27 -27.15 -54.68 -0.79
CA LEU A 27 -27.56 -53.39 -0.30
C LEU A 27 -29.00 -53.37 0.26
N LYS A 28 -29.89 -54.14 -0.33
CA LYS A 28 -31.28 -54.28 0.12
C LYS A 28 -31.39 -55.14 1.38
N ALA A 29 -30.56 -56.14 1.55
CA ALA A 29 -30.55 -56.99 2.72
C ALA A 29 -30.00 -56.26 3.96
N GLU A 30 -29.03 -55.35 3.75
CA GLU A 30 -28.40 -54.53 4.81
C GLU A 30 -28.70 -53.05 4.64
N ALA A 31 -29.95 -52.73 4.29
CA ALA A 31 -30.38 -51.38 3.94
C ALA A 31 -30.08 -50.33 5.01
N TRP A 32 -30.08 -50.69 6.31
CA TRP A 32 -29.78 -49.79 7.40
C TRP A 32 -28.30 -49.41 7.41
N LEU A 33 -27.41 -50.37 7.08
CA LEU A 33 -25.95 -50.14 7.03
C LEU A 33 -25.60 -49.25 5.81
N ALA A 34 -26.22 -49.49 4.67
CA ALA A 34 -26.11 -48.66 3.48
C ALA A 34 -26.61 -47.22 3.72
N ALA A 35 -27.72 -47.10 4.45
CA ALA A 35 -28.24 -45.77 4.85
C ALA A 35 -27.27 -45.06 5.80
N ALA A 36 -26.70 -45.75 6.80
CA ALA A 36 -25.73 -45.16 7.74
C ALA A 36 -24.46 -44.68 7.01
N ILE A 37 -23.94 -45.46 6.07
CA ILE A 37 -22.77 -45.07 5.24
C ILE A 37 -23.12 -43.85 4.40
N SER A 38 -24.29 -43.84 3.76
CA SER A 38 -24.72 -42.74 2.92
C SER A 38 -24.88 -41.45 3.72
N VAL A 39 -25.47 -41.50 4.92
CA VAL A 39 -25.62 -40.36 5.82
C VAL A 39 -24.24 -39.89 6.28
N GLY A 40 -23.32 -40.80 6.64
CA GLY A 40 -21.94 -40.47 7.02
C GLY A 40 -21.17 -39.78 5.89
N LEU A 41 -21.32 -40.27 4.66
CA LEU A 41 -20.69 -39.70 3.48
C LEU A 41 -21.26 -38.31 3.14
N LEU A 42 -22.60 -38.18 3.19
CA LEU A 42 -23.28 -36.90 3.00
C LEU A 42 -22.87 -35.88 4.06
N ALA A 43 -22.79 -36.30 5.32
CA ALA A 43 -22.32 -35.45 6.40
C ALA A 43 -20.86 -35.02 6.17
N ALA A 44 -19.97 -35.93 5.79
CA ALA A 44 -18.57 -35.64 5.49
C ALA A 44 -18.42 -34.65 4.34
N VAL A 45 -19.18 -34.86 3.23
CA VAL A 45 -19.19 -33.93 2.09
C VAL A 45 -19.78 -32.58 2.49
N ALA A 46 -20.87 -32.56 3.23
CA ALA A 46 -21.48 -31.33 3.73
C ALA A 46 -20.54 -30.54 4.63
N PHE A 47 -19.85 -31.17 5.56
CA PHE A 47 -18.84 -30.52 6.39
C PHE A 47 -17.65 -30.03 5.57
N THR A 48 -17.14 -30.83 4.65
CA THR A 48 -15.96 -30.47 3.83
C THR A 48 -16.26 -29.29 2.91
N THR A 49 -17.49 -29.13 2.44
CA THR A 49 -17.90 -28.05 1.53
C THR A 49 -18.44 -26.83 2.27
N SER A 50 -19.14 -27.01 3.39
CA SER A 50 -19.73 -25.87 4.13
C SER A 50 -18.69 -25.03 4.85
N ILE A 51 -17.63 -25.65 5.37
CA ILE A 51 -16.59 -24.94 6.11
C ILE A 51 -15.82 -23.94 5.25
N PRO A 52 -15.27 -24.30 4.06
CA PRO A 52 -14.62 -23.31 3.19
C PRO A 52 -15.59 -22.21 2.73
N THR A 53 -16.84 -22.59 2.44
CA THR A 53 -17.86 -21.63 1.96
C THR A 53 -18.24 -20.63 3.04
N TYR A 54 -18.46 -21.11 4.28
CA TYR A 54 -18.78 -20.25 5.41
C TYR A 54 -17.59 -19.36 5.81
N SER A 55 -16.39 -19.94 5.89
CA SER A 55 -15.18 -19.15 6.18
C SER A 55 -14.94 -18.08 5.14
N ASN A 56 -15.12 -18.39 3.85
CA ASN A 56 -14.99 -17.42 2.77
C ASN A 56 -16.02 -16.28 2.90
N ALA A 57 -17.28 -16.58 3.22
CA ALA A 57 -18.33 -15.58 3.43
C ALA A 57 -18.05 -14.67 4.63
N VAL A 58 -17.54 -15.22 5.74
CA VAL A 58 -17.11 -14.44 6.92
C VAL A 58 -15.93 -13.55 6.59
N TYR A 59 -14.95 -14.09 5.85
CA TYR A 59 -13.78 -13.33 5.42
C TYR A 59 -14.12 -12.20 4.46
N VAL A 60 -15.01 -12.45 3.49
CA VAL A 60 -15.56 -11.41 2.61
C VAL A 60 -16.13 -10.26 3.41
N ARG A 61 -16.93 -10.59 4.44
CA ARG A 61 -17.58 -9.59 5.28
C ARG A 61 -16.60 -8.82 6.15
N LEU A 62 -15.62 -9.52 6.72
CA LEU A 62 -14.58 -8.93 7.54
C LEU A 62 -13.66 -8.02 6.70
N LEU A 63 -13.24 -8.50 5.55
CA LEU A 63 -12.41 -7.74 4.64
C LEU A 63 -13.13 -6.49 4.13
N ARG A 64 -14.40 -6.64 3.70
CA ARG A 64 -15.22 -5.50 3.28
C ARG A 64 -15.39 -4.50 4.43
N LYS A 65 -15.60 -4.95 5.66
CA LYS A 65 -15.67 -4.09 6.82
C LYS A 65 -14.35 -3.35 7.06
N GLU A 66 -13.23 -4.05 7.08
CA GLU A 66 -11.89 -3.47 7.31
C GLU A 66 -11.45 -2.52 6.17
N LEU A 67 -11.82 -2.82 4.92
CA LEU A 67 -11.49 -1.99 3.76
C LEU A 67 -12.40 -0.77 3.62
N HIS A 68 -13.67 -0.83 4.06
CA HIS A 68 -14.63 0.27 3.96
C HIS A 68 -14.80 1.04 5.28
N GLU A 69 -14.32 0.51 6.39
CA GLU A 69 -14.37 1.23 7.66
C GLU A 69 -13.34 2.36 7.61
N LYS A 70 -13.82 3.61 7.53
CA LYS A 70 -13.01 4.79 7.75
C LYS A 70 -12.34 4.66 9.10
N THR A 71 -11.11 4.21 9.12
CA THR A 71 -10.28 4.35 10.31
C THR A 71 -10.12 5.83 10.56
N ARG A 72 -10.13 6.28 11.80
CA ARG A 72 -10.18 7.71 12.19
C ARG A 72 -9.24 8.65 11.41
N ASN A 73 -8.23 8.11 10.73
CA ASN A 73 -7.14 8.90 10.14
C ASN A 73 -6.86 8.63 8.65
N TYR A 74 -7.50 7.61 8.02
CA TYR A 74 -7.17 7.25 6.62
C TYR A 74 -8.42 6.88 5.81
N PRO A 75 -8.51 7.31 4.55
CA PRO A 75 -9.54 6.81 3.64
C PRO A 75 -9.36 5.32 3.38
N PRO A 76 -10.44 4.62 2.99
CA PRO A 76 -10.36 3.24 2.52
C PRO A 76 -9.40 3.13 1.34
N PHE A 77 -8.72 1.99 1.20
CA PHE A 77 -7.78 1.73 0.10
C PHE A 77 -6.65 2.76 -0.07
N ALA A 78 -6.30 3.46 1.00
CA ALA A 78 -5.14 4.35 1.00
C ALA A 78 -3.84 3.57 1.23
N PHE A 79 -2.81 3.89 0.44
CA PHE A 79 -1.48 3.30 0.51
C PHE A 79 -0.44 4.41 0.50
N MET A 80 0.62 4.24 1.27
CA MET A 80 1.73 5.16 1.25
C MET A 80 3.04 4.38 1.23
N PHE A 81 3.85 4.62 0.21
CA PHE A 81 5.27 4.26 0.21
C PHE A 81 6.05 5.42 0.81
N HIS A 82 7.06 5.11 1.59
CA HIS A 82 7.89 6.14 2.18
C HIS A 82 9.36 5.74 2.17
N PHE A 83 10.21 6.74 2.07
CA PHE A 83 11.65 6.69 2.27
C PHE A 83 12.03 7.64 3.40
N LEU A 84 12.87 7.18 4.34
CA LEU A 84 13.37 7.97 5.44
C LEU A 84 14.89 7.91 5.48
N GLY A 85 15.55 8.97 5.02
CA GLY A 85 17.01 9.08 4.98
C GLY A 85 17.68 8.93 6.35
N ALA A 86 17.02 9.36 7.42
CA ALA A 86 17.54 9.21 8.78
C ALA A 86 17.79 7.74 9.20
N LYS A 87 17.16 6.77 8.52
CA LYS A 87 17.33 5.33 8.81
C LYS A 87 18.28 4.63 7.85
N HIS A 88 18.34 5.08 6.60
CA HIS A 88 19.00 4.35 5.51
C HIS A 88 20.11 5.14 4.82
N GLY A 89 20.38 6.36 5.25
CA GLY A 89 21.19 7.35 4.57
C GLY A 89 20.32 8.24 3.67
N TYR A 90 20.74 9.48 3.49
CA TYR A 90 20.04 10.41 2.62
C TYR A 90 20.23 10.02 1.15
N ALA A 91 19.25 10.32 0.32
CA ALA A 91 19.24 9.92 -1.08
C ALA A 91 19.60 11.07 -2.02
N GLU A 92 20.20 10.75 -3.16
CA GLU A 92 20.32 11.67 -4.28
C GLU A 92 18.96 11.82 -5.00
N TRP A 93 18.74 12.97 -5.61
CA TRP A 93 17.49 13.21 -6.36
C TRP A 93 17.29 12.23 -7.53
N ASP A 94 18.37 11.80 -8.16
CA ASP A 94 18.29 10.87 -9.29
C ASP A 94 17.83 9.46 -8.85
N ASP A 95 18.23 9.01 -7.67
CA ASP A 95 17.75 7.76 -7.08
C ASP A 95 16.25 7.86 -6.75
N VAL A 96 15.85 8.97 -6.12
CA VAL A 96 14.45 9.24 -5.80
C VAL A 96 13.59 9.32 -7.06
N ARG A 97 14.10 9.96 -8.13
CA ARG A 97 13.40 10.07 -9.42
C ARG A 97 13.11 8.71 -10.04
N SER A 98 14.00 7.75 -9.88
CA SER A 98 13.82 6.39 -10.37
C SER A 98 12.63 5.71 -9.71
N VAL A 99 12.53 5.77 -8.38
CA VAL A 99 11.38 5.27 -7.61
C VAL A 99 10.11 6.06 -7.91
N ASP A 100 10.20 7.37 -8.00
CA ASP A 100 9.07 8.24 -8.34
C ASP A 100 8.46 7.85 -9.68
N SER A 101 9.29 7.67 -10.71
CA SER A 101 8.83 7.20 -12.02
C SER A 101 8.20 5.81 -11.96
N PHE A 102 8.76 4.89 -11.19
CA PHE A 102 8.22 3.55 -11.00
C PHE A 102 6.86 3.59 -10.32
N LEU A 103 6.74 4.25 -9.16
CA LEU A 103 5.50 4.29 -8.37
C LEU A 103 4.39 5.07 -9.08
N THR A 104 4.72 6.16 -9.78
CA THR A 104 3.72 6.98 -10.46
C THR A 104 3.24 6.40 -11.79
N LYS A 105 4.11 5.76 -12.57
CA LYS A 105 3.78 5.30 -13.93
C LYS A 105 3.50 3.81 -14.02
N GLN A 106 4.30 2.96 -13.35
CA GLN A 106 4.21 1.50 -13.49
C GLN A 106 3.32 0.88 -12.41
N ALA A 107 3.54 1.21 -11.15
CA ALA A 107 2.81 0.63 -10.04
C ALA A 107 1.28 0.82 -10.13
N ALA A 108 0.82 1.90 -10.77
CA ALA A 108 -0.61 2.13 -11.02
C ALA A 108 -1.25 1.01 -11.83
N GLY A 109 -0.60 0.62 -12.94
CA GLY A 109 -1.07 -0.48 -13.79
C GLY A 109 -0.98 -1.84 -13.08
N ASP A 110 0.11 -2.05 -12.33
CA ASP A 110 0.36 -3.31 -11.64
C ASP A 110 -0.64 -3.59 -10.51
N LEU A 111 -1.11 -2.57 -9.80
CA LEU A 111 -2.11 -2.72 -8.76
C LEU A 111 -3.51 -3.04 -9.31
N GLY A 112 -3.81 -2.61 -10.55
CA GLY A 112 -5.02 -2.98 -11.26
C GLY A 112 -6.31 -2.32 -10.74
N LEU A 113 -6.20 -1.25 -9.95
CA LEU A 113 -7.32 -0.43 -9.48
C LEU A 113 -7.09 1.03 -9.88
N PRO A 114 -8.15 1.77 -10.27
CA PRO A 114 -8.05 3.19 -10.55
C PRO A 114 -7.57 3.97 -9.32
N ARG A 115 -6.80 5.03 -9.54
CA ARG A 115 -6.41 5.96 -8.48
C ARG A 115 -7.41 7.11 -8.41
N THR A 116 -7.87 7.44 -7.22
CA THR A 116 -8.70 8.62 -6.93
C THR A 116 -7.86 9.77 -6.41
N VAL A 117 -6.81 9.46 -5.65
CA VAL A 117 -5.83 10.42 -5.14
C VAL A 117 -4.42 9.90 -5.41
N ASP A 118 -3.53 10.78 -5.86
CA ASP A 118 -2.11 10.50 -6.08
C ASP A 118 -1.30 11.73 -5.64
N VAL A 119 -0.56 11.60 -4.55
CA VAL A 119 0.22 12.70 -3.96
C VAL A 119 1.65 12.26 -3.72
N ARG A 120 2.58 13.09 -4.13
CA ARG A 120 4.00 12.92 -3.89
C ARG A 120 4.49 14.03 -2.98
N PHE A 121 5.27 13.67 -1.99
CA PHE A 121 5.90 14.61 -1.07
C PHE A 121 7.38 14.30 -0.96
N PHE A 122 8.22 15.30 -1.12
CA PHE A 122 9.66 15.19 -0.93
C PHE A 122 10.17 16.34 -0.10
N GLN A 123 11.16 16.03 0.75
CA GLN A 123 11.74 16.98 1.69
C GLN A 123 13.25 16.76 1.77
N THR A 124 13.97 17.87 1.80
CA THR A 124 15.43 17.87 2.03
C THR A 124 15.75 17.68 3.51
N VAL A 125 17.03 17.50 3.82
CA VAL A 125 17.55 17.71 5.16
C VAL A 125 17.28 19.14 5.63
N PRO A 126 17.24 19.41 6.95
CA PRO A 126 17.07 20.76 7.45
C PRO A 126 18.30 21.62 7.18
N PHE A 127 18.06 22.86 6.79
CA PHE A 127 19.03 23.92 6.59
C PHE A 127 18.93 24.93 7.71
N SER A 128 20.04 25.47 8.16
CA SER A 128 20.08 26.62 9.08
C SER A 128 19.82 27.92 8.32
N ILE A 129 18.78 28.64 8.71
CA ILE A 129 18.29 29.83 8.00
C ILE A 129 18.85 31.10 8.63
N PHE A 130 19.35 32.01 7.78
CA PHE A 130 19.85 33.32 8.18
C PHE A 130 19.23 34.40 7.31
N PRO A 131 19.07 35.65 7.86
CA PRO A 131 18.70 36.80 7.05
C PRO A 131 19.73 37.05 5.93
N GLN A 132 19.28 37.50 4.78
CA GLN A 132 20.19 37.83 3.66
C GLN A 132 20.98 39.08 3.91
N ASP A 133 20.41 40.05 4.65
CA ASP A 133 21.06 41.30 4.98
C ASP A 133 22.33 41.10 5.84
N ALA A 134 23.45 41.66 5.39
CA ALA A 134 24.76 41.48 6.01
C ALA A 134 24.84 42.10 7.43
N GLU A 135 24.15 43.22 7.67
CA GLU A 135 24.16 43.88 8.99
C GLU A 135 23.35 43.01 9.99
N THR A 136 22.18 42.58 9.61
CA THR A 136 21.35 41.68 10.42
C THR A 136 22.02 40.36 10.66
N ARG A 137 22.74 39.80 9.66
CA ARG A 137 23.52 38.55 9.77
C ARG A 137 24.70 38.70 10.72
N ALA A 138 25.37 39.83 10.73
CA ALA A 138 26.50 40.08 11.64
C ALA A 138 26.06 40.12 13.12
N ILE A 139 24.80 40.51 13.38
CA ILE A 139 24.18 40.53 14.70
C ILE A 139 23.60 39.16 15.08
N ALA A 140 23.07 38.41 14.09
CA ALA A 140 22.50 37.09 14.29
C ALA A 140 23.61 36.01 14.34
N HIS A 141 24.24 35.81 15.48
CA HIS A 141 25.25 34.79 15.69
C HIS A 141 24.68 33.35 15.63
N LEU A 142 23.35 33.20 15.68
CA LEU A 142 22.62 31.95 15.66
C LEU A 142 21.64 31.92 14.49
N PRO A 143 21.36 30.73 13.89
CA PRO A 143 20.35 30.63 12.87
C PRO A 143 18.97 30.99 13.44
N THR A 144 18.17 31.63 12.62
CA THR A 144 16.78 32.01 12.97
C THR A 144 15.89 30.77 13.11
N ALA A 145 16.13 29.76 12.28
CA ALA A 145 15.42 28.47 12.30
C ALA A 145 16.22 27.39 11.56
N ASP A 146 15.86 26.13 11.80
CA ASP A 146 16.26 25.00 10.96
C ASP A 146 15.02 24.54 10.20
N LEU A 147 15.01 24.73 8.88
CA LEU A 147 13.88 24.42 8.00
C LEU A 147 14.35 23.64 6.77
N SER A 148 13.48 22.81 6.23
CA SER A 148 13.74 22.05 5.02
C SER A 148 12.98 22.63 3.84
N PHE A 149 13.54 22.50 2.64
CA PHE A 149 12.78 22.68 1.41
C PHE A 149 11.94 21.44 1.15
N ALA A 150 10.70 21.64 0.71
CA ALA A 150 9.82 20.54 0.37
C ALA A 150 8.89 20.92 -0.78
N PHE A 151 8.40 19.90 -1.49
CA PHE A 151 7.25 20.07 -2.35
C PHE A 151 6.22 18.97 -2.13
N GLN A 152 4.98 19.28 -2.46
CA GLN A 152 3.89 18.31 -2.50
C GLN A 152 3.10 18.51 -3.80
N SER A 153 2.93 17.42 -4.56
CA SER A 153 2.25 17.50 -5.86
C SER A 153 0.78 17.90 -5.70
N GLY A 154 0.30 18.80 -6.58
CA GLY A 154 -1.10 19.28 -6.54
C GLY A 154 -1.44 20.21 -5.38
N LEU A 155 -0.46 20.69 -4.63
CA LEU A 155 -0.65 21.54 -3.44
C LEU A 155 -1.41 22.83 -3.75
N GLU A 156 -1.13 23.47 -4.87
CA GLU A 156 -1.74 24.76 -5.26
C GLU A 156 -3.27 24.74 -5.24
N GLN A 157 -3.86 23.59 -5.59
CA GLN A 157 -5.32 23.40 -5.62
C GLN A 157 -5.94 23.14 -4.23
N LYS A 158 -5.11 22.87 -3.23
CA LYS A 158 -5.53 22.41 -1.90
C LYS A 158 -5.25 23.41 -0.79
N ILE A 159 -4.65 24.54 -1.14
CA ILE A 159 -4.32 25.62 -0.22
C ILE A 159 -4.98 26.93 -0.68
N THR A 160 -5.17 27.82 0.28
CA THR A 160 -5.55 29.21 0.04
C THR A 160 -4.35 30.10 0.31
N ILE A 161 -3.93 30.88 -0.66
CA ILE A 161 -2.91 31.92 -0.47
C ILE A 161 -3.58 33.12 0.23
N LEU A 162 -3.09 33.45 1.40
CA LEU A 162 -3.59 34.57 2.20
C LEU A 162 -2.93 35.88 1.78
N GLU A 163 -1.63 35.83 1.45
CA GLU A 163 -0.84 36.96 1.06
C GLU A 163 0.18 36.52 -0.02
N GLY A 164 0.44 37.36 -1.01
CA GLY A 164 1.38 37.10 -2.08
C GLY A 164 0.83 36.15 -3.15
N ARG A 165 1.64 35.21 -3.58
CA ARG A 165 1.31 34.26 -4.65
C ARG A 165 1.96 32.89 -4.43
N PHE A 166 1.53 31.89 -5.19
CA PHE A 166 2.23 30.58 -5.26
C PHE A 166 3.57 30.74 -6.00
N PRO A 167 4.62 29.94 -5.65
CA PRO A 167 5.91 29.99 -6.33
C PRO A 167 5.75 29.71 -7.82
N ALA A 168 6.34 30.55 -8.66
CA ALA A 168 6.34 30.30 -10.08
C ALA A 168 7.16 29.03 -10.39
N GLY A 169 6.54 28.07 -11.09
CA GLY A 169 7.27 26.94 -11.66
C GLY A 169 8.00 27.43 -12.92
N GLY A 170 9.28 27.09 -13.03
CA GLY A 170 9.98 27.23 -14.33
C GLY A 170 10.35 28.62 -14.78
N GLY A 171 10.54 29.57 -13.88
CA GLY A 171 11.24 30.79 -14.23
C GLY A 171 12.57 30.44 -14.87
N LEU A 172 12.92 31.10 -15.97
CA LEU A 172 14.26 31.02 -16.57
C LEU A 172 15.27 31.45 -15.50
N PHE A 173 15.72 30.46 -14.70
CA PHE A 173 16.80 30.71 -13.74
C PHE A 173 18.06 30.93 -14.54
N SER A 174 18.34 32.19 -14.79
CA SER A 174 19.48 32.61 -15.59
C SER A 174 20.78 32.48 -14.80
N SER A 175 20.70 32.33 -13.47
CA SER A 175 21.87 32.29 -12.61
C SER A 175 21.63 31.45 -11.34
N ARG A 176 22.69 30.83 -10.86
CA ARG A 176 22.76 30.15 -9.55
C ARG A 176 22.51 31.10 -8.37
N ALA A 177 22.52 32.40 -8.61
CA ALA A 177 22.34 33.46 -7.61
C ALA A 177 20.87 33.91 -7.46
N ASP A 178 19.97 33.47 -8.33
CA ASP A 178 18.58 33.87 -8.24
C ASP A 178 17.91 33.18 -7.04
N PRO A 179 17.19 33.93 -6.19
CA PRO A 179 16.58 33.36 -4.99
C PRO A 179 15.46 32.37 -5.35
N VAL A 180 15.43 31.24 -4.64
CA VAL A 180 14.36 30.25 -4.73
C VAL A 180 13.08 30.82 -4.16
N GLU A 181 11.99 30.84 -4.93
CA GLU A 181 10.69 31.25 -4.44
C GLU A 181 10.06 30.20 -3.53
N VAL A 182 9.64 30.62 -2.33
CA VAL A 182 9.00 29.73 -1.36
C VAL A 182 7.67 30.30 -0.86
N VAL A 183 6.75 29.42 -0.50
CA VAL A 183 5.57 29.78 0.31
C VAL A 183 5.68 29.12 1.67
N ILE A 184 5.23 29.84 2.69
CA ILE A 184 5.28 29.40 4.08
C ILE A 184 3.87 29.33 4.67
N ASN A 185 3.66 28.42 5.61
CA ASN A 185 2.38 28.34 6.31
C ASN A 185 2.18 29.53 7.25
N ILE A 186 0.94 29.99 7.41
CA ILE A 186 0.60 31.13 8.29
C ILE A 186 1.17 30.96 9.71
N ASN A 187 1.13 29.75 10.29
CA ASN A 187 1.69 29.54 11.62
C ASN A 187 3.21 29.69 11.66
N LEU A 188 3.91 29.39 10.57
CA LEU A 188 5.36 29.60 10.45
C LEU A 188 5.65 31.09 10.29
N ALA A 189 4.89 31.79 9.43
CA ALA A 189 5.00 33.23 9.23
C ALA A 189 4.82 33.99 10.56
N GLU A 190 3.76 33.70 11.30
CA GLU A 190 3.49 34.32 12.61
C GLU A 190 4.58 33.96 13.65
N LYS A 191 5.00 32.71 13.72
CA LYS A 191 6.03 32.30 14.70
C LYS A 191 7.37 32.97 14.47
N MET A 192 7.75 33.18 13.19
CA MET A 192 9.06 33.69 12.80
C MET A 192 9.02 35.22 12.56
N GLY A 193 7.83 35.81 12.46
CA GLY A 193 7.64 37.18 12.08
C GLY A 193 7.98 37.49 10.62
N TRP A 194 7.94 36.48 9.75
CA TRP A 194 8.33 36.62 8.34
C TRP A 194 7.19 37.13 7.48
N GLN A 195 7.54 38.00 6.52
CA GLN A 195 6.60 38.63 5.62
C GLN A 195 6.89 38.30 4.15
N VAL A 196 5.89 38.46 3.30
CA VAL A 196 6.06 38.36 1.85
C VAL A 196 7.03 39.44 1.36
N GLY A 197 7.99 39.04 0.51
CA GLY A 197 9.02 39.90 -0.02
C GLY A 197 10.36 39.86 0.75
N GLU A 198 10.41 39.20 1.90
CA GLU A 198 11.67 39.02 2.62
C GLU A 198 12.56 37.93 2.01
N THR A 199 13.87 38.15 2.08
CA THR A 199 14.90 37.25 1.54
C THR A 199 15.78 36.69 2.64
N PHE A 200 16.09 35.41 2.51
CA PHE A 200 16.91 34.69 3.48
C PHE A 200 17.93 33.82 2.73
N VAL A 201 18.89 33.26 3.47
CA VAL A 201 19.83 32.27 2.95
C VAL A 201 19.76 31.01 3.81
N ALA A 202 19.54 29.88 3.16
CA ALA A 202 19.59 28.56 3.77
C ALA A 202 21.01 28.00 3.64
N PHE A 203 21.62 27.60 4.77
CA PHE A 203 22.95 27.04 4.85
C PHE A 203 22.88 25.58 5.23
N LEU A 204 23.56 24.73 4.46
CA LEU A 204 23.84 23.35 4.82
C LEU A 204 25.35 23.22 4.97
N LYS A 205 25.78 22.87 6.18
CA LYS A 205 27.17 22.53 6.45
C LYS A 205 27.29 21.00 6.33
N GLU A 206 27.99 20.54 5.31
CA GLU A 206 28.46 19.17 5.28
C GLU A 206 29.40 18.97 6.49
N GLY A 207 29.34 17.84 7.18
CA GLY A 207 30.00 17.52 8.45
C GLY A 207 31.23 18.33 8.86
N ALA A 208 31.59 18.31 10.11
CA ALA A 208 32.65 19.17 10.66
C ALA A 208 34.03 19.06 9.96
N ASP A 209 34.24 17.95 9.24
CA ASP A 209 35.51 17.63 8.56
C ASP A 209 35.45 17.76 7.03
N SER A 210 34.31 18.28 6.46
CA SER A 210 34.19 18.46 5.02
C SER A 210 35.03 19.66 4.55
N GLU A 211 35.92 19.46 3.61
CA GLU A 211 36.65 20.51 2.90
C GLU A 211 35.77 21.28 1.89
N ASN A 212 34.55 20.79 1.64
CA ASN A 212 33.64 21.42 0.70
C ASN A 212 33.06 22.72 1.27
N PRO A 213 32.90 23.75 0.44
CA PRO A 213 32.22 24.97 0.87
C PRO A 213 30.75 24.65 1.25
N PRO A 214 30.22 25.33 2.27
CA PRO A 214 28.82 25.10 2.68
C PRO A 214 27.87 25.42 1.52
N ILE A 215 26.86 24.58 1.34
CA ILE A 215 25.81 24.84 0.37
C ILE A 215 24.97 26.03 0.86
N GLN A 216 24.81 27.02 -0.01
CA GLN A 216 24.07 28.24 0.27
C GLN A 216 22.96 28.38 -0.77
N ILE A 217 21.73 28.45 -0.30
CA ILE A 217 20.53 28.60 -1.16
C ILE A 217 19.81 29.88 -0.73
N PRO A 218 19.93 30.99 -1.50
CA PRO A 218 19.12 32.17 -1.25
C PRO A 218 17.66 31.86 -1.60
N PHE A 219 16.72 32.33 -0.76
CA PHE A 219 15.31 32.18 -1.04
C PHE A 219 14.50 33.42 -0.70
N LEU A 220 13.37 33.58 -1.39
CA LEU A 220 12.42 34.68 -1.27
C LEU A 220 11.06 34.13 -0.83
N VAL A 221 10.50 34.68 0.22
CA VAL A 221 9.12 34.39 0.63
C VAL A 221 8.16 35.12 -0.32
N VAL A 222 7.48 34.37 -1.19
CA VAL A 222 6.55 34.96 -2.18
C VAL A 222 5.08 34.84 -1.79
N GLY A 223 4.78 34.05 -0.75
CA GLY A 223 3.41 33.97 -0.26
C GLY A 223 3.27 33.23 1.06
N VAL A 224 2.15 33.52 1.71
CA VAL A 224 1.71 32.89 2.96
C VAL A 224 0.42 32.11 2.67
N TRP A 225 0.35 30.86 3.14
CA TRP A 225 -0.75 29.96 2.82
C TRP A 225 -1.39 29.34 4.06
N GLN A 226 -2.63 28.88 3.88
CA GLN A 226 -3.35 27.99 4.80
C GLN A 226 -4.06 26.87 4.04
N MET A 227 -4.43 25.80 4.74
CA MET A 227 -5.23 24.72 4.16
C MET A 227 -6.64 25.19 3.83
N THR A 228 -7.13 24.86 2.64
CA THR A 228 -8.53 25.15 2.24
C THR A 228 -9.51 24.25 2.99
N ASP A 229 -9.28 22.94 2.99
CA ASP A 229 -10.07 21.95 3.74
C ASP A 229 -9.16 20.92 4.41
N ARG A 230 -9.26 20.81 5.73
CA ARG A 230 -8.46 19.86 6.53
C ARG A 230 -8.95 18.41 6.43
N HIS A 231 -10.16 18.20 5.91
CA HIS A 231 -10.78 16.87 5.80
C HIS A 231 -10.68 16.29 4.39
N ASP A 232 -10.08 17.00 3.45
CA ASP A 232 -9.84 16.50 2.10
C ASP A 232 -8.94 15.26 2.15
N GLU A 233 -9.30 14.23 1.41
CA GLU A 233 -8.54 12.98 1.31
C GLU A 233 -7.12 13.15 0.74
N TYR A 234 -6.86 14.27 0.10
CA TYR A 234 -5.53 14.69 -0.33
C TYR A 234 -4.55 14.77 0.85
N TRP A 235 -5.04 15.15 2.03
CA TRP A 235 -4.25 15.23 3.24
C TRP A 235 -4.21 13.87 3.93
N PHE A 236 -3.27 13.04 3.52
CA PHE A 236 -3.05 11.76 4.16
C PHE A 236 -2.40 11.94 5.55
N TYR A 237 -2.94 11.30 6.59
CA TYR A 237 -2.36 11.17 7.93
C TYR A 237 -1.70 12.43 8.50
N ASN A 238 -2.45 13.41 8.94
CA ASN A 238 -1.92 14.61 9.57
C ASN A 238 -0.71 15.25 8.84
N PRO A 239 -0.80 15.49 7.54
CA PRO A 239 0.26 16.08 6.73
C PRO A 239 0.60 17.49 7.20
N PHE A 240 -0.34 18.13 7.89
CA PHE A 240 -0.12 19.44 8.49
C PHE A 240 1.11 19.46 9.41
N ALA A 241 1.38 18.37 10.13
CA ALA A 241 2.58 18.26 10.94
C ALA A 241 3.87 18.22 10.10
N LEU A 242 3.80 17.64 8.88
CA LEU A 242 4.95 17.54 7.99
C LEU A 242 5.22 18.84 7.23
N ILE A 243 4.19 19.49 6.68
CA ILE A 243 4.38 20.63 5.76
C ILE A 243 4.30 22.01 6.41
N ARG A 244 3.71 22.13 7.61
CA ARG A 244 3.51 23.43 8.29
C ARG A 244 4.80 24.17 8.63
N SER A 245 5.91 23.45 8.77
CA SER A 245 7.21 23.99 9.15
C SER A 245 8.23 23.82 8.02
N GLN A 246 7.79 23.81 6.76
CA GLN A 246 8.63 23.65 5.60
C GLN A 246 8.61 24.88 4.70
N LEU A 247 9.69 25.07 3.96
CA LEU A 247 9.78 26.02 2.86
C LEU A 247 9.24 25.31 1.62
N LEU A 248 7.97 25.56 1.27
CA LEU A 248 7.34 24.86 0.15
C LEU A 248 7.66 25.57 -1.15
N VAL A 249 8.09 24.79 -2.11
CA VAL A 249 8.47 25.22 -3.47
C VAL A 249 7.59 24.52 -4.51
N SER A 250 7.63 25.00 -5.76
CA SER A 250 7.02 24.26 -6.86
C SER A 250 7.78 22.95 -7.16
N GLU A 251 7.10 21.96 -7.73
CA GLU A 251 7.73 20.70 -8.14
C GLU A 251 8.90 20.94 -9.10
N GLU A 252 8.74 21.87 -10.02
CA GLU A 252 9.77 22.21 -10.99
C GLU A 252 11.00 22.83 -10.33
N THR A 253 10.80 23.76 -9.40
CA THR A 253 11.88 24.37 -8.60
C THR A 253 12.60 23.30 -7.77
N PHE A 254 11.84 22.40 -7.13
CA PHE A 254 12.45 21.33 -6.34
C PHE A 254 13.30 20.40 -7.21
N SER A 255 12.78 19.95 -8.34
CA SER A 255 13.46 18.97 -9.19
C SER A 255 14.65 19.55 -9.95
N ARG A 256 14.55 20.79 -10.44
CA ARG A 256 15.56 21.41 -11.29
C ARG A 256 16.60 22.24 -10.55
N GLN A 257 16.20 22.93 -9.49
CA GLN A 257 17.11 23.76 -8.73
C GLN A 257 17.61 23.01 -7.49
N ILE A 258 16.72 22.69 -6.56
CA ILE A 258 17.12 22.12 -5.27
C ILE A 258 17.74 20.75 -5.47
N GLY A 259 17.07 19.83 -6.18
CA GLY A 259 17.55 18.46 -6.39
C GLY A 259 18.85 18.36 -7.16
N SER A 260 19.17 19.33 -8.05
CA SER A 260 20.45 19.36 -8.77
C SER A 260 21.64 19.87 -7.95
N TYR A 261 21.37 20.64 -6.89
CA TYR A 261 22.40 21.15 -5.98
C TYR A 261 22.75 20.18 -4.88
N LEU A 262 21.78 19.35 -4.51
CA LEU A 262 21.87 18.50 -3.33
C LEU A 262 22.24 17.07 -3.73
N LYS A 263 23.48 16.71 -3.49
CA LYS A 263 23.96 15.34 -3.60
C LYS A 263 23.75 14.65 -2.27
N GLY A 264 22.76 13.76 -2.20
CA GLY A 264 22.53 12.94 -1.01
C GLY A 264 21.84 13.66 0.16
N GLU A 265 21.01 14.65 -0.10
CA GLU A 265 20.32 15.42 0.96
C GLU A 265 18.81 15.29 0.94
N ILE A 266 18.22 14.36 0.20
CA ILE A 266 16.81 14.05 0.31
C ILE A 266 16.58 13.21 1.57
N ALA A 267 15.89 13.81 2.53
CA ALA A 267 15.65 13.20 3.83
C ALA A 267 14.36 12.39 3.87
N VAL A 268 13.32 12.82 3.16
CA VAL A 268 12.00 12.17 3.15
C VAL A 268 11.47 12.12 1.74
N GLY A 269 10.99 10.97 1.35
CA GLY A 269 10.14 10.75 0.18
C GLY A 269 8.87 10.04 0.59
N ALA A 270 7.71 10.50 0.13
CA ALA A 270 6.44 9.84 0.37
C ALA A 270 5.59 9.84 -0.90
N TRP A 271 5.05 8.69 -1.23
CA TRP A 271 4.11 8.48 -2.33
C TRP A 271 2.81 7.96 -1.76
N TYR A 272 1.83 8.80 -1.75
CA TYR A 272 0.52 8.52 -1.21
C TYR A 272 -0.50 8.35 -2.33
N MET A 273 -1.26 7.27 -2.29
CA MET A 273 -2.32 6.99 -3.24
C MET A 273 -3.56 6.43 -2.56
N VAL A 274 -4.71 6.84 -3.03
CA VAL A 274 -6.00 6.22 -2.71
C VAL A 274 -6.50 5.52 -3.97
N LEU A 275 -6.86 4.25 -3.84
CA LEU A 275 -7.39 3.45 -4.94
C LEU A 275 -8.91 3.36 -4.82
N ASP A 276 -9.58 3.30 -5.97
CA ASP A 276 -11.02 3.03 -6.01
C ASP A 276 -11.28 1.55 -5.66
N GLY A 277 -11.81 1.33 -4.48
CA GLY A 277 -12.16 0.01 -3.97
C GLY A 277 -13.60 -0.42 -4.24
N GLU A 278 -14.42 0.38 -4.92
CA GLU A 278 -15.83 0.05 -5.16
C GLU A 278 -15.98 -1.22 -6.01
N SER A 279 -15.10 -1.38 -6.99
CA SER A 279 -15.08 -2.55 -7.88
C SER A 279 -14.28 -3.74 -7.33
N PHE A 280 -13.65 -3.62 -6.16
CA PHE A 280 -12.77 -4.65 -5.61
C PHE A 280 -13.54 -5.88 -5.14
N GLU A 281 -13.24 -7.02 -5.75
CA GLU A 281 -13.81 -8.30 -5.35
C GLU A 281 -12.88 -9.04 -4.37
N VAL A 282 -13.46 -9.62 -3.34
CA VAL A 282 -12.71 -10.32 -2.28
C VAL A 282 -11.92 -11.50 -2.80
N ARG A 283 -12.40 -12.17 -3.86
CA ARG A 283 -11.67 -13.27 -4.52
C ARG A 283 -10.31 -12.81 -5.09
N GLU A 284 -10.15 -11.52 -5.34
CA GLU A 284 -8.94 -10.90 -5.87
C GLU A 284 -7.95 -10.48 -4.77
N ALA A 285 -8.36 -10.57 -3.50
CA ALA A 285 -7.57 -10.07 -2.36
C ALA A 285 -6.16 -10.68 -2.29
N SER A 286 -6.02 -11.99 -2.53
CA SER A 286 -4.70 -12.65 -2.53
C SER A 286 -3.82 -12.20 -3.70
N ALA A 287 -4.41 -12.08 -4.90
CA ALA A 287 -3.70 -11.60 -6.08
C ALA A 287 -3.31 -10.12 -5.94
N PHE A 288 -4.18 -9.31 -5.36
CA PHE A 288 -3.88 -7.90 -5.06
C PHE A 288 -2.72 -7.75 -4.08
N LEU A 289 -2.69 -8.54 -3.00
CA LEU A 289 -1.58 -8.55 -2.05
C LEU A 289 -0.25 -8.95 -2.69
N GLU A 290 -0.27 -9.94 -3.58
CA GLU A 290 0.93 -10.34 -4.31
C GLU A 290 1.41 -9.23 -5.27
N ARG A 291 0.49 -8.50 -5.91
CA ARG A 291 0.83 -7.32 -6.71
C ARG A 291 1.43 -6.21 -5.83
N LEU A 292 0.79 -5.91 -4.70
CA LEU A 292 1.26 -4.90 -3.77
C LEU A 292 2.66 -5.22 -3.23
N ARG A 293 2.91 -6.50 -2.89
CA ARG A 293 4.24 -6.94 -2.43
C ARG A 293 5.29 -6.82 -3.53
N ARG A 294 4.96 -7.12 -4.79
CA ARG A 294 5.88 -6.91 -5.91
C ARG A 294 6.22 -5.45 -6.13
N VAL A 295 5.23 -4.56 -6.01
CA VAL A 295 5.45 -3.11 -6.09
C VAL A 295 6.34 -2.64 -4.94
N ASP A 296 6.12 -3.11 -3.71
CA ASP A 296 6.96 -2.78 -2.54
C ASP A 296 8.41 -3.24 -2.75
N GLN A 297 8.60 -4.48 -3.20
CA GLN A 297 9.94 -5.02 -3.51
C GLN A 297 10.61 -4.25 -4.67
N GLY A 298 9.86 -3.88 -5.69
CA GLY A 298 10.35 -3.09 -6.81
C GLY A 298 10.82 -1.69 -6.37
N ALA A 299 10.04 -1.02 -5.54
CA ALA A 299 10.41 0.27 -4.97
C ALA A 299 11.66 0.18 -4.08
N ALA A 300 11.73 -0.82 -3.21
CA ALA A 300 12.89 -1.07 -2.35
C ALA A 300 14.16 -1.44 -3.13
N ALA A 301 14.03 -2.08 -4.28
CA ALA A 301 15.17 -2.42 -5.16
C ALA A 301 15.73 -1.18 -5.88
N LEU A 302 14.89 -0.20 -6.20
CA LEU A 302 15.31 1.05 -6.85
C LEU A 302 15.91 2.05 -5.87
N LEU A 303 15.36 2.13 -4.66
CA LEU A 303 15.89 2.97 -3.57
C LEU A 303 15.79 2.21 -2.25
N THR A 304 16.93 1.76 -1.76
CA THR A 304 17.03 1.03 -0.50
C THR A 304 16.43 1.85 0.64
N GLY A 305 15.56 1.22 1.43
CA GLY A 305 14.85 1.91 2.52
C GLY A 305 13.48 2.47 2.13
N THR A 306 13.10 2.42 0.86
CA THR A 306 11.71 2.64 0.46
C THR A 306 10.87 1.43 0.91
N SER A 307 9.79 1.69 1.61
CA SER A 307 8.89 0.65 2.10
C SER A 307 7.45 1.11 2.11
N LEU A 308 6.56 0.15 1.97
CA LEU A 308 5.13 0.41 2.10
C LEU A 308 4.79 0.69 3.57
N LEU A 309 4.48 1.94 3.88
CA LEU A 309 3.86 2.31 5.14
C LEU A 309 2.36 2.07 5.00
N VAL A 310 1.97 0.93 5.52
CA VAL A 310 0.67 0.42 5.32
C VAL A 310 -0.41 1.30 5.90
N ALA A 311 -1.32 1.71 5.06
CA ALA A 311 -2.62 2.20 5.48
C ALA A 311 -3.47 1.07 6.14
N PRO A 312 -4.54 1.41 6.88
CA PRO A 312 -5.37 0.47 7.66
C PRO A 312 -5.86 -0.76 6.89
N SER A 313 -6.11 -0.61 5.58
CA SER A 313 -6.55 -1.68 4.71
C SER A 313 -5.57 -2.85 4.60
N SER A 314 -4.27 -2.64 4.73
CA SER A 314 -3.31 -3.74 4.63
C SER A 314 -3.09 -4.44 5.97
N SER A 315 -3.27 -3.77 7.11
CA SER A 315 -3.35 -4.47 8.41
C SER A 315 -4.61 -5.34 8.48
N GLY A 316 -5.71 -4.90 7.87
CA GLY A 316 -6.92 -5.69 7.67
C GLY A 316 -6.66 -6.90 6.77
N LEU A 317 -6.00 -6.68 5.63
CA LEU A 317 -5.63 -7.75 4.71
C LEU A 317 -4.63 -8.75 5.33
N GLN A 318 -3.65 -8.30 6.10
CA GLN A 318 -2.73 -9.20 6.82
C GLN A 318 -3.43 -9.97 7.94
N ARG A 319 -4.34 -9.35 8.68
CA ARG A 319 -5.20 -10.04 9.65
C ARG A 319 -6.08 -11.08 8.97
N TYR A 320 -6.65 -10.74 7.82
CA TYR A 320 -7.38 -11.67 6.98
C TYR A 320 -6.52 -12.88 6.59
N GLN A 321 -5.30 -12.69 6.07
CA GLN A 321 -4.42 -13.81 5.70
C GLN A 321 -4.09 -14.70 6.89
N ARG A 322 -3.75 -14.13 8.04
CA ARG A 322 -3.46 -14.90 9.26
C ARG A 322 -4.69 -15.68 9.74
N ALA A 323 -5.86 -15.04 9.73
CA ALA A 323 -7.11 -15.69 10.10
C ALA A 323 -7.49 -16.80 9.11
N ALA A 324 -7.30 -16.58 7.80
CA ALA A 324 -7.53 -17.58 6.77
C ALA A 324 -6.59 -18.79 6.91
N GLN A 325 -5.31 -18.55 7.17
CA GLN A 325 -4.34 -19.61 7.44
C GLN A 325 -4.66 -20.39 8.71
N ALA A 326 -4.98 -19.72 9.80
CA ALA A 326 -5.33 -20.36 11.07
C ALA A 326 -6.60 -21.20 10.94
N MET A 327 -7.62 -20.73 10.22
CA MET A 327 -8.83 -21.53 9.98
C MET A 327 -8.56 -22.73 9.06
N THR A 328 -7.77 -22.55 8.00
CA THR A 328 -7.40 -23.68 7.12
C THR A 328 -6.69 -24.76 7.92
N GLN A 329 -5.77 -24.41 8.81
CA GLN A 329 -5.10 -25.36 9.70
C GLN A 329 -6.08 -26.03 10.65
N SER A 330 -6.99 -25.28 11.29
CA SER A 330 -8.01 -25.85 12.17
C SER A 330 -8.95 -26.81 11.46
N LEU A 331 -9.28 -26.53 10.18
CA LEU A 331 -10.09 -27.40 9.34
C LEU A 331 -9.40 -28.72 9.02
N PHE A 332 -8.11 -28.72 8.72
CA PHE A 332 -7.33 -29.94 8.51
C PHE A 332 -7.30 -30.79 9.76
N VAL A 333 -7.14 -30.19 10.94
CA VAL A 333 -7.13 -30.90 12.23
C VAL A 333 -8.48 -31.59 12.51
N ILE A 334 -9.60 -31.00 12.10
CA ILE A 334 -10.94 -31.60 12.26
C ILE A 334 -11.24 -32.61 11.16
N ALA A 335 -10.84 -32.34 9.92
CA ALA A 335 -11.10 -33.21 8.78
C ALA A 335 -10.31 -34.51 8.85
N LEU A 336 -9.08 -34.48 9.31
CA LEU A 336 -8.18 -35.66 9.32
C LEU A 336 -8.75 -36.86 10.12
N PRO A 337 -9.25 -36.72 11.37
CA PRO A 337 -9.88 -37.84 12.08
C PRO A 337 -11.20 -38.29 11.46
N ILE A 338 -11.96 -37.40 10.81
CA ILE A 338 -13.19 -37.78 10.10
C ILE A 338 -12.85 -38.64 8.88
N PHE A 339 -11.90 -38.21 8.05
CA PHE A 339 -11.43 -39.02 6.92
C PHE A 339 -10.79 -40.33 7.38
N GLY A 340 -10.01 -40.30 8.47
CA GLY A 340 -9.41 -41.49 9.07
C GLY A 340 -10.46 -42.51 9.54
N SER A 341 -11.52 -42.05 10.20
CA SER A 341 -12.61 -42.97 10.66
C SER A 341 -13.43 -43.51 9.50
N ILE A 342 -13.68 -42.71 8.45
CA ILE A 342 -14.36 -43.21 7.22
C ILE A 342 -13.48 -44.25 6.51
N ALA A 343 -12.20 -43.98 6.36
CA ALA A 343 -11.26 -44.94 5.70
C ALA A 343 -11.14 -46.21 6.50
N ALA A 344 -11.02 -46.15 7.83
CA ALA A 344 -10.98 -47.33 8.71
C ALA A 344 -12.28 -48.13 8.63
N TYR A 345 -13.43 -47.43 8.59
CA TYR A 345 -14.73 -48.08 8.45
C TYR A 345 -14.85 -48.78 7.08
N LEU A 346 -14.48 -48.13 5.97
CA LEU A 346 -14.48 -48.75 4.64
C LEU A 346 -13.53 -49.91 4.55
N TRP A 347 -12.37 -49.86 5.20
CA TRP A 347 -11.41 -50.96 5.24
C TRP A 347 -11.97 -52.17 6.02
N LEU A 348 -12.66 -51.90 7.15
CA LEU A 348 -13.30 -52.94 7.98
C LEU A 348 -14.44 -53.64 7.22
N VAL A 349 -15.27 -52.81 6.53
CA VAL A 349 -16.35 -53.37 5.67
C VAL A 349 -15.78 -54.18 4.49
N ALA A 350 -14.72 -53.68 3.83
CA ALA A 350 -14.07 -54.41 2.75
C ALA A 350 -13.45 -55.73 3.24
N GLY A 351 -12.86 -55.75 4.45
CA GLY A 351 -12.30 -56.98 5.07
C GLY A 351 -13.33 -58.04 5.34
N VAL A 352 -14.53 -57.68 5.76
CA VAL A 352 -15.65 -58.62 5.99
C VAL A 352 -16.19 -59.24 4.70
N TYR A 353 -15.92 -58.65 3.51
CA TYR A 353 -16.37 -59.14 2.23
C TYR A 353 -15.32 -59.99 1.47
N VAL A 354 -14.09 -60.10 2.00
CA VAL A 354 -13.00 -60.88 1.38
C VAL A 354 -12.89 -62.28 2.01
N GLU A 355 -13.47 -62.49 3.19
CA GLU A 355 -13.67 -63.82 3.78
C GLU A 355 -15.05 -64.42 3.32
#